data_9ecc4c45eb48c3fc91bdae3940296d2e
#
_entry.id   9ecc4c45eb48c3fc91bdae3940296d2e
#
_cell.length_a   1.000
_cell.length_b   1.000
_cell.length_c   1.000
_cell.angle_alpha   90.00
_cell.angle_beta   90.00
_cell.angle_gamma   90.00
#
_symmetry.space_group_name_H-M   'P 1'
#
loop_
_entity.id
_entity.type
_entity.pdbx_description
1 polymer ?
#
loop_
_entity_poly.entity_id
_entity_poly.type
_entity_poly.pdbx_seq_one_letter_code
_entity_poly.pdbx_strand_id
1 'polypeptide(L)'
;SSAVLAQDCLLRLGLDGAGEDGIENNRNLRNAEREIQMAFKERWKTIAIGLPNVSLELNYLNNLELQTSLIPAEFFGGNKGDFSEIQFGTEQSAIGSVRMDQLLFDGSWLVGLDYSQIYLSGSENFYEKTFLQVRESIVKLYSLVVTLNEGIALLENNLENFKKDLFEVTELYENGFEEIENVEQIKITLAQAELSLLQTKKTQENQLNLLKLILGINLEDNLILTTSINDFIADNIIFSSSINNFSEDQNIDVKISQNLFDTKRIEYRLEKSKQLPKLSGFISGTYTGYNNEFDFTSKAQNWFGSS
;
A
#
# COMPACT_ATOMS: atom_id res chain seq x y z
N SER A 1 -4.58 1.27 40.00
CA SER A 1 -5.91 1.86 39.83
C SER A 1 -5.75 3.26 39.26
N SER A 2 -5.61 3.39 37.95
CA SER A 2 -5.61 4.66 37.24
C SER A 2 -6.78 4.58 36.26
N ALA A 3 -7.91 5.18 36.66
CA ALA A 3 -8.99 5.50 35.77
C ALA A 3 -8.46 6.57 34.79
N VAL A 4 -8.16 6.15 33.57
CA VAL A 4 -7.96 7.07 32.44
C VAL A 4 -9.34 7.63 32.15
N LEU A 5 -9.56 8.88 32.59
CA LEU A 5 -10.65 9.71 32.11
C LEU A 5 -10.51 9.79 30.58
N ALA A 6 -11.41 9.13 29.87
CA ALA A 6 -11.65 9.40 28.46
C ALA A 6 -12.15 10.86 28.40
N GLN A 7 -11.25 11.79 28.14
CA GLN A 7 -11.63 13.12 27.70
C GLN A 7 -12.26 12.93 26.33
N ASP A 8 -13.57 13.15 26.21
CA ASP A 8 -14.26 13.35 24.94
C ASP A 8 -13.50 14.47 24.20
N CYS A 9 -12.66 14.11 23.26
CA CYS A 9 -11.92 15.05 22.45
C CYS A 9 -12.94 15.66 21.48
N LEU A 10 -13.45 16.86 21.80
CA LEU A 10 -14.36 17.59 20.95
C LEU A 10 -13.55 18.23 19.81
N LEU A 11 -13.52 17.56 18.66
CA LEU A 11 -12.88 18.07 17.45
C LEU A 11 -13.84 19.02 16.71
N ARG A 12 -13.43 20.29 16.57
CA ARG A 12 -14.12 21.28 15.74
C ARG A 12 -13.31 21.53 14.49
N LEU A 13 -13.85 21.14 13.34
CA LEU A 13 -13.16 21.26 12.06
C LEU A 13 -13.99 22.12 11.08
N GLY A 14 -13.34 23.16 10.52
CA GLY A 14 -13.79 23.80 9.29
C GLY A 14 -13.35 23.00 8.07
N LEU A 15 -13.82 23.38 6.88
CA LEU A 15 -13.48 22.66 5.64
C LEU A 15 -11.97 22.62 5.39
N ASP A 16 -11.26 23.73 5.59
CA ASP A 16 -9.80 23.80 5.38
C ASP A 16 -9.05 22.94 6.38
N GLY A 17 -9.40 23.00 7.68
CA GLY A 17 -8.81 22.17 8.71
C GLY A 17 -9.10 20.68 8.50
N ALA A 18 -10.31 20.31 8.07
CA ALA A 18 -10.64 18.94 7.71
C ALA A 18 -9.81 18.45 6.51
N GLY A 19 -9.50 19.35 5.57
CA GLY A 19 -8.64 19.05 4.44
C GLY A 19 -7.20 18.72 4.86
N GLU A 20 -6.60 19.56 5.71
CA GLU A 20 -5.21 19.41 6.17
C GLU A 20 -5.04 18.19 7.10
N ASP A 21 -5.84 18.07 8.15
CA ASP A 21 -5.79 16.95 9.09
C ASP A 21 -6.12 15.61 8.42
N GLY A 22 -7.09 15.61 7.49
CA GLY A 22 -7.47 14.43 6.74
C GLY A 22 -6.37 13.95 5.81
N ILE A 23 -5.64 14.85 5.17
CA ILE A 23 -4.50 14.51 4.31
C ILE A 23 -3.39 13.87 5.13
N GLU A 24 -3.03 14.43 6.29
CA GLU A 24 -1.94 13.93 7.11
C GLU A 24 -2.24 12.54 7.72
N ASN A 25 -3.48 12.30 8.13
CA ASN A 25 -3.86 11.08 8.85
C ASN A 25 -4.53 10.00 7.98
N ASN A 26 -4.81 10.29 6.72
CA ASN A 26 -5.50 9.36 5.83
C ASN A 26 -4.68 8.10 5.56
N ARG A 27 -5.30 6.93 5.79
CA ARG A 27 -4.63 5.62 5.63
C ARG A 27 -4.24 5.33 4.18
N ASN A 28 -5.05 5.79 3.21
CA ASN A 28 -4.76 5.55 1.78
C ASN A 28 -3.55 6.38 1.33
N LEU A 29 -3.41 7.62 1.80
CA LEU A 29 -2.25 8.45 1.52
C LEU A 29 -0.99 7.89 2.15
N ARG A 30 -1.05 7.46 3.41
CA ARG A 30 0.07 6.76 4.07
C ARG A 30 0.49 5.49 3.34
N ASN A 31 -0.46 4.75 2.77
CA ASN A 31 -0.14 3.58 1.97
C ASN A 31 0.51 3.98 0.63
N ALA A 32 -0.03 4.98 -0.05
CA ALA A 32 0.56 5.49 -1.29
C ALA A 32 1.99 6.06 -1.07
N GLU A 33 2.25 6.69 0.07
CA GLU A 33 3.60 7.12 0.46
C GLU A 33 4.54 5.92 0.66
N ARG A 34 4.07 4.85 1.30
CA ARG A 34 4.84 3.60 1.44
C ARG A 34 5.14 2.95 0.09
N GLU A 35 4.22 3.04 -0.87
CA GLU A 35 4.45 2.57 -2.25
C GLU A 35 5.59 3.32 -2.93
N ILE A 36 5.73 4.64 -2.73
CA ILE A 36 6.88 5.41 -3.20
C ILE A 36 8.17 4.90 -2.54
N GLN A 37 8.15 4.66 -1.22
CA GLN A 37 9.30 4.11 -0.50
C GLN A 37 9.68 2.72 -1.01
N MET A 38 8.70 1.87 -1.29
CA MET A 38 8.92 0.54 -1.88
C MET A 38 9.52 0.65 -3.30
N ALA A 39 8.98 1.53 -4.14
CA ALA A 39 9.51 1.78 -5.49
C ALA A 39 10.96 2.27 -5.45
N PHE A 40 11.28 3.17 -4.50
CA PHE A 40 12.66 3.63 -4.27
C PHE A 40 13.60 2.48 -3.88
N LYS A 41 13.16 1.57 -3.00
CA LYS A 41 13.95 0.39 -2.60
C LYS A 41 14.10 -0.63 -3.74
N GLU A 42 13.07 -0.81 -4.56
CA GLU A 42 13.13 -1.69 -5.73
C GLU A 42 14.08 -1.13 -6.80
N ARG A 43 14.10 0.20 -6.98
CA ARG A 43 15.12 0.87 -7.81
C ARG A 43 16.52 0.60 -7.27
N TRP A 44 16.73 0.73 -5.96
CA TRP A 44 18.02 0.43 -5.34
C TRP A 44 18.43 -1.04 -5.53
N LYS A 45 17.49 -1.98 -5.40
CA LYS A 45 17.70 -3.40 -5.67
C LYS A 45 18.14 -3.65 -7.13
N THR A 46 17.51 -2.95 -8.08
CA THR A 46 17.91 -3.03 -9.50
C THR A 46 19.34 -2.50 -9.72
N ILE A 47 19.70 -1.38 -9.08
CA ILE A 47 21.06 -0.84 -9.10
C ILE A 47 22.06 -1.85 -8.51
N ALA A 48 21.68 -2.49 -7.39
CA ALA A 48 22.53 -3.42 -6.67
C ALA A 48 22.90 -4.68 -7.47
N ILE A 49 22.13 -5.07 -8.48
CA ILE A 49 22.48 -6.16 -9.40
C ILE A 49 23.83 -5.89 -10.11
N GLY A 50 24.15 -4.62 -10.36
CA GLY A 50 25.40 -4.22 -10.95
C GLY A 50 26.59 -4.12 -9.98
N LEU A 51 26.34 -4.25 -8.68
CA LEU A 51 27.40 -4.21 -7.67
C LEU A 51 28.07 -5.58 -7.49
N PRO A 52 29.32 -5.63 -6.99
CA PRO A 52 29.97 -6.89 -6.63
C PRO A 52 29.16 -7.63 -5.57
N ASN A 53 28.91 -8.91 -5.79
CA ASN A 53 28.26 -9.79 -4.82
C ASN A 53 29.33 -10.72 -4.22
N VAL A 54 29.52 -10.66 -2.92
CA VAL A 54 30.47 -11.51 -2.19
C VAL A 54 29.69 -12.54 -1.39
N SER A 55 29.98 -13.81 -1.64
CA SER A 55 29.41 -14.95 -0.92
C SER A 55 30.49 -15.73 -0.19
N LEU A 56 30.15 -16.19 1.00
CA LEU A 56 30.95 -17.12 1.78
C LEU A 56 30.13 -18.41 1.94
N GLU A 57 30.73 -19.53 1.60
CA GLU A 57 30.15 -20.85 1.77
C GLU A 57 31.06 -21.72 2.63
N LEU A 58 30.49 -22.35 3.64
CA LEU A 58 31.18 -23.26 4.51
C LEU A 58 30.45 -24.61 4.50
N ASN A 59 31.15 -25.65 4.01
CA ASN A 59 30.61 -27.00 3.94
C ASN A 59 31.46 -27.92 4.83
N TYR A 60 30.82 -28.66 5.69
CA TYR A 60 31.43 -29.75 6.47
C TYR A 60 30.71 -31.05 6.13
N LEU A 61 31.49 -32.05 5.73
CA LEU A 61 31.03 -33.40 5.44
C LEU A 61 31.72 -34.38 6.35
N ASN A 62 30.92 -35.21 7.00
CA ASN A 62 31.39 -36.37 7.76
C ASN A 62 30.80 -37.64 7.13
N ASN A 63 31.64 -38.44 6.52
CA ASN A 63 31.25 -39.71 5.93
C ASN A 63 31.29 -40.76 7.07
N LEU A 64 30.11 -41.29 7.42
CA LEU A 64 29.99 -42.35 8.44
C LEU A 64 30.63 -43.66 7.96
N GLU A 65 30.71 -43.85 6.62
CA GLU A 65 31.34 -44.96 5.94
C GLU A 65 31.94 -44.45 4.62
N LEU A 66 33.19 -44.79 4.37
CA LEU A 66 33.87 -44.39 3.13
C LEU A 66 33.42 -45.27 1.96
N GLN A 67 33.26 -44.66 0.81
CA GLN A 67 32.86 -45.36 -0.42
C GLN A 67 33.95 -46.34 -0.82
N THR A 68 33.57 -47.61 -0.98
CA THR A 68 34.46 -48.68 -1.48
C THR A 68 34.47 -48.66 -3.01
N SER A 69 35.64 -48.58 -3.59
CA SER A 69 35.86 -48.69 -5.05
C SER A 69 36.56 -49.99 -5.41
N LEU A 70 36.05 -50.66 -6.43
CA LEU A 70 36.63 -51.86 -6.97
C LEU A 70 37.73 -51.50 -7.97
N ILE A 71 38.96 -51.93 -7.68
CA ILE A 71 40.12 -51.73 -8.56
C ILE A 71 40.66 -53.10 -8.98
N PRO A 72 41.10 -53.26 -10.29
CA PRO A 72 41.72 -54.51 -10.69
C PRO A 72 42.88 -54.89 -9.79
N ALA A 73 42.86 -56.13 -9.27
CA ALA A 73 43.83 -56.60 -8.27
C ALA A 73 45.26 -56.67 -8.85
N GLU A 74 45.43 -56.66 -10.18
CA GLU A 74 46.69 -56.60 -10.88
C GLU A 74 47.56 -55.42 -10.45
N PHE A 75 46.96 -54.25 -10.07
CA PHE A 75 47.72 -53.08 -9.61
C PHE A 75 48.39 -53.30 -8.24
N PHE A 76 47.96 -54.32 -7.52
CA PHE A 76 48.44 -54.65 -6.17
C PHE A 76 49.11 -56.03 -6.10
N GLY A 77 49.49 -56.61 -7.26
CA GLY A 77 50.19 -57.92 -7.35
C GLY A 77 49.23 -59.12 -7.28
N GLY A 78 47.92 -58.94 -7.47
CA GLY A 78 46.92 -60.00 -7.59
C GLY A 78 46.78 -60.58 -8.97
N ASN A 79 45.92 -61.58 -9.14
CA ASN A 79 45.73 -62.26 -10.44
C ASN A 79 44.92 -61.42 -11.41
N LYS A 80 45.15 -61.65 -12.69
CA LYS A 80 44.42 -60.98 -13.77
C LYS A 80 42.95 -61.40 -13.78
N GLY A 81 42.04 -60.36 -13.68
CA GLY A 81 40.61 -60.55 -13.66
C GLY A 81 39.99 -60.51 -12.23
N ASP A 82 40.82 -60.49 -11.19
CA ASP A 82 40.34 -60.26 -9.81
C ASP A 82 40.23 -58.78 -9.51
N PHE A 83 39.35 -58.42 -8.56
CA PHE A 83 39.14 -57.05 -8.10
C PHE A 83 39.49 -56.97 -6.59
N SER A 84 40.16 -55.88 -6.23
CA SER A 84 40.44 -55.52 -4.82
C SER A 84 39.51 -54.34 -4.42
N GLU A 85 38.94 -54.46 -3.22
CA GLU A 85 38.13 -53.39 -2.61
C GLU A 85 39.05 -52.40 -1.92
N ILE A 86 39.01 -51.14 -2.30
CA ILE A 86 39.78 -50.07 -1.67
C ILE A 86 38.87 -48.91 -1.31
N GLN A 87 39.04 -48.41 -0.08
CA GLN A 87 38.36 -47.19 0.37
C GLN A 87 39.27 -45.99 0.12
N PHE A 88 38.77 -45.00 -0.64
CA PHE A 88 39.47 -43.77 -0.91
C PHE A 88 38.80 -42.58 -0.21
N GLY A 89 39.61 -41.65 0.27
CA GLY A 89 39.16 -40.42 0.89
C GLY A 89 39.42 -40.37 2.39
N THR A 90 38.85 -39.36 3.01
CA THR A 90 38.89 -39.16 4.47
C THR A 90 37.46 -39.16 5.03
N GLU A 91 37.32 -39.55 6.27
CA GLU A 91 36.01 -39.55 6.95
C GLU A 91 35.43 -38.14 7.02
N GLN A 92 36.27 -37.12 7.14
CA GLN A 92 35.84 -35.75 7.32
C GLN A 92 36.48 -34.83 6.30
N SER A 93 35.69 -33.89 5.82
CA SER A 93 36.18 -32.78 4.99
C SER A 93 35.48 -31.47 5.36
N ALA A 94 36.24 -30.39 5.36
CA ALA A 94 35.76 -29.07 5.56
C ALA A 94 36.20 -28.18 4.39
N ILE A 95 35.24 -27.53 3.75
CA ILE A 95 35.47 -26.67 2.60
C ILE A 95 34.93 -25.26 2.92
N GLY A 96 35.83 -24.28 2.90
CA GLY A 96 35.48 -22.89 2.98
C GLY A 96 35.75 -22.21 1.65
N SER A 97 34.77 -21.59 1.05
CA SER A 97 34.94 -20.85 -0.21
C SER A 97 34.43 -19.42 -0.07
N VAL A 98 35.21 -18.48 -0.58
CA VAL A 98 34.81 -17.09 -0.77
C VAL A 98 34.74 -16.83 -2.27
N ARG A 99 33.61 -16.30 -2.72
CA ARG A 99 33.40 -15.98 -4.12
C ARG A 99 32.88 -14.57 -4.26
N MET A 100 33.46 -13.82 -5.18
CA MET A 100 32.99 -12.50 -5.60
C MET A 100 32.57 -12.56 -7.04
N ASP A 101 31.32 -12.27 -7.32
CA ASP A 101 30.75 -12.18 -8.67
C ASP A 101 30.48 -10.72 -9.02
N GLN A 102 30.86 -10.31 -10.23
CA GLN A 102 30.66 -8.94 -10.74
C GLN A 102 30.00 -8.99 -12.12
N LEU A 103 28.84 -8.30 -12.23
CA LEU A 103 28.25 -8.03 -13.52
C LEU A 103 29.06 -6.95 -14.23
N LEU A 104 29.61 -7.24 -15.43
CA LEU A 104 30.39 -6.31 -16.22
C LEU A 104 29.55 -5.64 -17.31
N PHE A 105 28.67 -6.40 -17.95
CA PHE A 105 27.74 -5.89 -18.94
C PHE A 105 26.49 -6.78 -19.02
N ASP A 106 25.30 -6.15 -19.03
CA ASP A 106 24.03 -6.79 -19.32
C ASP A 106 23.08 -5.73 -19.90
N GLY A 107 22.69 -5.90 -21.17
CA GLY A 107 21.78 -4.97 -21.82
C GLY A 107 20.42 -4.86 -21.15
N SER A 108 19.93 -5.97 -20.57
CA SER A 108 18.65 -5.98 -19.85
C SER A 108 18.74 -5.23 -18.54
N TRP A 109 19.86 -5.33 -17.82
CA TRP A 109 20.10 -4.57 -16.60
C TRP A 109 20.13 -3.05 -16.86
N LEU A 110 20.82 -2.61 -17.93
CA LEU A 110 20.87 -1.18 -18.29
C LEU A 110 19.47 -0.62 -18.58
N VAL A 111 18.64 -1.35 -19.34
CA VAL A 111 17.24 -0.95 -19.59
C VAL A 111 16.40 -1.07 -18.32
N GLY A 112 16.70 -2.03 -17.45
CA GLY A 112 16.06 -2.19 -16.13
C GLY A 112 16.27 -0.98 -15.20
N LEU A 113 17.42 -0.30 -15.30
CA LEU A 113 17.65 0.96 -14.56
C LEU A 113 16.69 2.05 -15.02
N ASP A 114 16.50 2.22 -16.36
CA ASP A 114 15.52 3.17 -16.90
C ASP A 114 14.10 2.80 -16.46
N TYR A 115 13.73 1.51 -16.53
CA TYR A 115 12.44 1.01 -16.10
C TYR A 115 12.16 1.32 -14.63
N SER A 116 13.14 1.11 -13.76
CA SER A 116 13.01 1.38 -12.31
C SER A 116 12.76 2.86 -12.00
N GLN A 117 13.28 3.77 -12.83
CA GLN A 117 13.02 5.19 -12.72
C GLN A 117 11.58 5.55 -13.14
N ILE A 118 11.08 4.97 -14.23
CA ILE A 118 9.69 5.16 -14.68
C ILE A 118 8.72 4.56 -13.68
N TYR A 119 9.04 3.42 -13.07
CA TYR A 119 8.23 2.81 -12.01
C TYR A 119 8.13 3.71 -10.78
N LEU A 120 9.24 4.35 -10.37
CA LEU A 120 9.23 5.32 -9.26
C LEU A 120 8.32 6.52 -9.59
N SER A 121 8.47 7.12 -10.78
CA SER A 121 7.59 8.21 -11.22
C SER A 121 6.11 7.80 -11.28
N GLY A 122 5.83 6.54 -11.64
CA GLY A 122 4.48 5.99 -11.60
C GLY A 122 3.90 5.94 -10.19
N SER A 123 4.70 5.59 -9.20
CA SER A 123 4.30 5.58 -7.78
C SER A 123 4.05 7.01 -7.26
N GLU A 124 4.86 7.98 -7.68
CA GLU A 124 4.67 9.41 -7.37
C GLU A 124 3.36 9.94 -7.97
N ASN A 125 3.08 9.64 -9.24
CA ASN A 125 1.82 9.99 -9.89
C ASN A 125 0.61 9.32 -9.21
N PHE A 126 0.74 8.08 -8.76
CA PHE A 126 -0.30 7.39 -8.01
C PHE A 126 -0.59 8.06 -6.66
N TYR A 127 0.44 8.51 -5.96
CA TYR A 127 0.29 9.29 -4.73
C TYR A 127 -0.46 10.60 -5.01
N GLU A 128 -0.05 11.37 -6.04
CA GLU A 128 -0.72 12.62 -6.43
C GLU A 128 -2.21 12.38 -6.76
N LYS A 129 -2.52 11.32 -7.50
CA LYS A 129 -3.91 10.93 -7.79
C LYS A 129 -4.70 10.58 -6.53
N THR A 130 -4.11 9.80 -5.64
CA THR A 130 -4.73 9.41 -4.36
C THR A 130 -4.99 10.63 -3.50
N PHE A 131 -4.05 11.59 -3.47
CA PHE A 131 -4.21 12.86 -2.78
C PHE A 131 -5.43 13.64 -3.28
N LEU A 132 -5.57 13.79 -4.59
CA LEU A 132 -6.71 14.48 -5.20
C LEU A 132 -8.03 13.76 -4.90
N GLN A 133 -8.06 12.42 -4.95
CA GLN A 133 -9.26 11.63 -4.66
C GLN A 133 -9.66 11.72 -3.19
N VAL A 134 -8.70 11.69 -2.27
CA VAL A 134 -8.98 11.85 -0.83
C VAL A 134 -9.54 13.25 -0.56
N ARG A 135 -8.91 14.29 -1.11
CA ARG A 135 -9.39 15.68 -0.99
C ARG A 135 -10.81 15.83 -1.54
N GLU A 136 -11.08 15.30 -2.72
CA GLU A 136 -12.42 15.31 -3.32
C GLU A 136 -13.44 14.61 -2.41
N SER A 137 -13.09 13.46 -1.87
CA SER A 137 -13.96 12.68 -0.98
C SER A 137 -14.26 13.42 0.33
N ILE A 138 -13.26 14.10 0.92
CA ILE A 138 -13.44 14.94 2.10
C ILE A 138 -14.42 16.06 1.81
N VAL A 139 -14.20 16.81 0.72
CA VAL A 139 -15.08 17.92 0.34
C VAL A 139 -16.52 17.45 0.11
N LYS A 140 -16.70 16.34 -0.62
CA LYS A 140 -18.02 15.75 -0.88
C LYS A 140 -18.75 15.32 0.39
N LEU A 141 -18.07 14.58 1.28
CA LEU A 141 -18.68 14.12 2.52
C LEU A 141 -18.96 15.26 3.48
N TYR A 142 -18.03 16.22 3.58
CA TYR A 142 -18.21 17.40 4.41
C TYR A 142 -19.46 18.20 3.99
N SER A 143 -19.55 18.54 2.70
CA SER A 143 -20.70 19.26 2.16
C SER A 143 -22.01 18.50 2.33
N LEU A 144 -21.99 17.17 2.16
CA LEU A 144 -23.17 16.33 2.37
C LEU A 144 -23.63 16.36 3.83
N VAL A 145 -22.72 16.24 4.80
CA VAL A 145 -23.09 16.28 6.22
C VAL A 145 -23.65 17.66 6.61
N VAL A 146 -23.03 18.74 6.13
CA VAL A 146 -23.54 20.11 6.35
C VAL A 146 -24.96 20.27 5.76
N THR A 147 -25.19 19.80 4.55
CA THR A 147 -26.52 19.85 3.90
C THR A 147 -27.55 19.01 4.67
N LEU A 148 -27.17 17.84 5.17
CA LEU A 148 -28.07 17.01 5.99
C LEU A 148 -28.40 17.66 7.33
N ASN A 149 -27.47 18.39 7.96
CA ASN A 149 -27.72 19.14 9.19
C ASN A 149 -28.80 20.23 8.97
N GLU A 150 -28.70 20.99 7.89
CA GLU A 150 -29.70 21.99 7.51
C GLU A 150 -31.06 21.34 7.18
N GLY A 151 -31.02 20.21 6.47
CA GLY A 151 -32.23 19.43 6.17
C GLY A 151 -32.93 18.91 7.43
N ILE A 152 -32.16 18.45 8.44
CA ILE A 152 -32.70 18.02 9.74
C ILE A 152 -33.40 19.21 10.46
N ALA A 153 -32.74 20.37 10.52
CA ALA A 153 -33.31 21.56 11.14
C ALA A 153 -34.64 21.99 10.46
N LEU A 154 -34.68 21.93 9.12
CA LEU A 154 -35.92 22.20 8.37
C LEU A 154 -37.02 21.18 8.68
N LEU A 155 -36.70 19.87 8.71
CA LEU A 155 -37.65 18.82 9.02
C LEU A 155 -38.17 18.93 10.46
N GLU A 156 -37.33 19.30 11.42
CA GLU A 156 -37.76 19.54 12.80
C GLU A 156 -38.74 20.71 12.92
N ASN A 157 -38.48 21.81 12.21
CA ASN A 157 -39.42 22.94 12.14
C ASN A 157 -40.76 22.55 11.50
N ASN A 158 -40.71 21.80 10.39
CA ASN A 158 -41.92 21.31 9.71
C ASN A 158 -42.72 20.36 10.61
N LEU A 159 -42.06 19.48 11.36
CA LEU A 159 -42.70 18.59 12.33
C LEU A 159 -43.43 19.34 13.42
N GLU A 160 -42.83 20.43 13.93
CA GLU A 160 -43.50 21.32 14.91
C GLU A 160 -44.76 21.96 14.32
N ASN A 161 -44.72 22.42 13.07
CA ASN A 161 -45.89 22.97 12.39
C ASN A 161 -46.97 21.90 12.21
N PHE A 162 -46.65 20.70 11.72
CA PHE A 162 -47.67 19.63 11.59
C PHE A 162 -48.29 19.22 12.92
N LYS A 163 -47.56 19.29 14.03
CA LYS A 163 -48.13 19.07 15.37
C LYS A 163 -49.13 20.15 15.77
N LYS A 164 -48.84 21.41 15.42
CA LYS A 164 -49.79 22.52 15.63
C LYS A 164 -51.04 22.36 14.77
N ASP A 165 -50.87 22.06 13.48
CA ASP A 165 -51.98 21.82 12.55
C ASP A 165 -52.86 20.67 13.02
N LEU A 166 -52.26 19.55 13.48
CA LEU A 166 -53.01 18.43 14.03
C LEU A 166 -53.86 18.84 15.25
N PHE A 167 -53.30 19.65 16.14
CA PHE A 167 -53.99 20.16 17.31
C PHE A 167 -55.19 21.03 16.85
N GLU A 168 -55.00 21.99 15.98
CA GLU A 168 -56.03 22.90 15.48
C GLU A 168 -57.17 22.16 14.78
N VAL A 169 -56.87 21.22 13.88
CA VAL A 169 -57.90 20.47 13.14
C VAL A 169 -58.62 19.49 14.07
N THR A 170 -57.96 18.95 15.09
CA THR A 170 -58.62 18.11 16.10
C THR A 170 -59.63 18.92 16.90
N GLU A 171 -59.30 20.13 17.37
CA GLU A 171 -60.17 21.05 18.06
C GLU A 171 -61.42 21.45 17.18
N LEU A 172 -61.18 21.73 15.89
CA LEU A 172 -62.27 22.03 14.95
C LEU A 172 -63.19 20.83 14.76
N TYR A 173 -62.64 19.60 14.66
CA TYR A 173 -63.43 18.38 14.59
C TYR A 173 -64.29 18.16 15.84
N GLU A 174 -63.71 18.30 17.02
CA GLU A 174 -64.42 18.12 18.29
C GLU A 174 -65.58 19.16 18.45
N ASN A 175 -65.46 20.33 17.83
CA ASN A 175 -66.51 21.37 17.82
C ASN A 175 -67.47 21.23 16.64
N GLY A 176 -67.32 20.19 15.78
CA GLY A 176 -68.22 19.92 14.67
C GLY A 176 -68.00 20.76 13.41
N PHE A 177 -66.84 21.44 13.26
CA PHE A 177 -66.49 22.30 12.14
C PHE A 177 -65.60 21.61 11.09
N GLU A 178 -65.08 20.39 11.41
CA GLU A 178 -64.23 19.62 10.52
C GLU A 178 -64.68 18.15 10.46
N GLU A 179 -64.19 17.43 9.37
CA GLU A 179 -64.45 16.00 9.16
C GLU A 179 -63.30 15.17 9.76
N ILE A 180 -63.59 13.93 10.21
CA ILE A 180 -62.63 13.03 10.83
C ILE A 180 -61.49 12.67 9.80
N GLU A 181 -61.81 12.63 8.50
CA GLU A 181 -60.90 12.34 7.42
C GLU A 181 -59.75 13.32 7.41
N ASN A 182 -59.96 14.62 7.69
CA ASN A 182 -58.91 15.64 7.71
C ASN A 182 -57.98 15.44 8.90
N VAL A 183 -58.50 15.03 10.06
CA VAL A 183 -57.68 14.68 11.22
C VAL A 183 -56.80 13.47 10.92
N GLU A 184 -57.34 12.42 10.31
CA GLU A 184 -56.60 11.22 9.98
C GLU A 184 -55.55 11.51 8.89
N GLN A 185 -55.85 12.38 7.92
CA GLN A 185 -54.88 12.79 6.88
C GLN A 185 -53.67 13.51 7.48
N ILE A 186 -53.90 14.43 8.46
CA ILE A 186 -52.78 15.13 9.11
C ILE A 186 -51.96 14.17 9.99
N LYS A 187 -52.60 13.22 10.69
CA LYS A 187 -51.90 12.16 11.45
C LYS A 187 -50.95 11.36 10.52
N ILE A 188 -51.43 10.96 9.35
CA ILE A 188 -50.60 10.24 8.36
C ILE A 188 -49.43 11.11 7.91
N THR A 189 -49.66 12.40 7.62
CA THR A 189 -48.63 13.34 7.21
C THR A 189 -47.57 13.55 8.31
N LEU A 190 -48.01 13.69 9.56
CA LEU A 190 -47.15 13.78 10.72
C LEU A 190 -46.27 12.54 10.86
N ALA A 191 -46.86 11.34 10.80
CA ALA A 191 -46.11 10.08 10.89
C ALA A 191 -45.06 9.93 9.75
N GLN A 192 -45.40 10.36 8.54
CA GLN A 192 -44.47 10.40 7.41
C GLN A 192 -43.31 11.36 7.64
N ALA A 193 -43.60 12.56 8.19
CA ALA A 193 -42.58 13.56 8.54
C ALA A 193 -41.63 13.04 9.66
N GLU A 194 -42.17 12.37 10.66
CA GLU A 194 -41.38 11.75 11.73
C GLU A 194 -40.46 10.66 11.21
N LEU A 195 -40.94 9.79 10.31
CA LEU A 195 -40.16 8.77 9.65
C LEU A 195 -39.03 9.40 8.79
N SER A 196 -39.36 10.43 8.02
CA SER A 196 -38.39 11.15 7.17
C SER A 196 -37.28 11.77 8.03
N LEU A 197 -37.61 12.40 9.14
CA LEU A 197 -36.66 12.97 10.07
C LEU A 197 -35.73 11.88 10.65
N LEU A 198 -36.29 10.74 11.07
CA LEU A 198 -35.50 9.62 11.60
C LEU A 198 -34.52 9.07 10.54
N GLN A 199 -34.99 8.88 9.31
CA GLN A 199 -34.15 8.40 8.20
C GLN A 199 -33.03 9.39 7.88
N THR A 200 -33.33 10.70 7.85
CA THR A 200 -32.34 11.75 7.57
C THR A 200 -31.28 11.81 8.69
N LYS A 201 -31.68 11.71 9.96
CA LYS A 201 -30.74 11.64 11.11
C LYS A 201 -29.81 10.43 11.02
N LYS A 202 -30.35 9.25 10.66
CA LYS A 202 -29.53 8.04 10.47
C LYS A 202 -28.58 8.15 9.29
N THR A 203 -29.02 8.76 8.20
CA THR A 203 -28.15 9.03 7.05
C THR A 203 -27.01 9.98 7.42
N GLN A 204 -27.31 11.05 8.13
CA GLN A 204 -26.33 12.02 8.62
C GLN A 204 -25.29 11.36 9.53
N GLU A 205 -25.71 10.54 10.48
CA GLU A 205 -24.80 9.77 11.36
C GLU A 205 -23.85 8.88 10.54
N ASN A 206 -24.38 8.15 9.56
CA ASN A 206 -23.58 7.30 8.69
C ASN A 206 -22.56 8.11 7.86
N GLN A 207 -22.97 9.25 7.27
CA GLN A 207 -22.06 10.08 6.50
C GLN A 207 -20.98 10.73 7.37
N LEU A 208 -21.33 11.14 8.61
CA LEU A 208 -20.37 11.65 9.57
C LEU A 208 -19.34 10.58 9.97
N ASN A 209 -19.77 9.33 10.14
CA ASN A 209 -18.86 8.22 10.42
C ASN A 209 -17.94 7.90 9.23
N LEU A 210 -18.43 8.00 7.99
CA LEU A 210 -17.59 7.90 6.81
C LEU A 210 -16.57 9.03 6.72
N LEU A 211 -16.97 10.25 7.04
CA LEU A 211 -16.06 11.39 7.10
C LEU A 211 -14.97 11.17 8.16
N LYS A 212 -15.31 10.74 9.38
CA LYS A 212 -14.33 10.38 10.42
C LYS A 212 -13.34 9.32 9.93
N LEU A 213 -13.82 8.30 9.22
CA LEU A 213 -12.98 7.24 8.67
C LEU A 213 -11.96 7.78 7.66
N ILE A 214 -12.38 8.67 6.77
CA ILE A 214 -11.48 9.29 5.76
C ILE A 214 -10.48 10.23 6.43
N LEU A 215 -10.90 10.98 7.44
CA LEU A 215 -10.03 11.85 8.24
C LEU A 215 -9.07 11.07 9.16
N GLY A 216 -9.25 9.75 9.31
CA GLY A 216 -8.44 8.93 10.21
C GLY A 216 -8.75 9.15 11.69
N ILE A 217 -9.91 9.75 12.01
CA ILE A 217 -10.41 10.02 13.37
C ILE A 217 -11.11 8.76 13.91
N ASN A 218 -11.06 8.53 15.22
CA ASN A 218 -11.82 7.46 15.85
C ASN A 218 -13.33 7.69 15.71
N LEU A 219 -14.10 6.62 15.48
CA LEU A 219 -15.55 6.70 15.35
C LEU A 219 -16.23 7.17 16.63
N GLU A 220 -15.60 6.93 17.78
CA GLU A 220 -16.11 7.33 19.10
C GLU A 220 -15.87 8.81 19.40
N ASP A 221 -14.93 9.48 18.72
CA ASP A 221 -14.64 10.89 18.94
C ASP A 221 -15.79 11.76 18.42
N ASN A 222 -16.09 12.85 19.12
CA ASN A 222 -17.16 13.76 18.75
C ASN A 222 -16.65 14.81 17.75
N LEU A 223 -17.13 14.76 16.51
CA LEU A 223 -16.76 15.68 15.43
C LEU A 223 -17.90 16.68 15.18
N ILE A 224 -17.60 17.97 15.30
CA ILE A 224 -18.52 19.08 14.99
C ILE A 224 -17.96 19.85 13.78
N LEU A 225 -18.79 19.96 12.74
CA LEU A 225 -18.49 20.77 11.57
C LEU A 225 -18.87 22.21 11.83
N THR A 226 -17.97 23.15 11.54
CA THR A 226 -18.14 24.57 11.89
C THR A 226 -18.51 25.46 10.68
N THR A 227 -18.28 25.01 9.46
CA THR A 227 -18.61 25.77 8.24
C THR A 227 -20.10 25.72 7.95
N SER A 228 -20.71 26.87 7.73
CA SER A 228 -22.11 26.96 7.28
C SER A 228 -22.22 26.67 5.77
N ILE A 229 -23.44 26.32 5.31
CA ILE A 229 -23.69 26.09 3.88
C ILE A 229 -23.45 27.37 3.05
N ASN A 230 -23.72 28.56 3.62
CA ASN A 230 -23.52 29.84 2.94
C ASN A 230 -22.02 30.15 2.75
N ASP A 231 -21.20 29.88 3.76
CA ASP A 231 -19.74 30.04 3.68
C ASP A 231 -19.16 29.06 2.68
N PHE A 232 -19.64 27.80 2.70
CA PHE A 232 -19.25 26.78 1.72
C PHE A 232 -19.54 27.19 0.26
N ILE A 233 -20.70 27.77 0.01
CA ILE A 233 -21.08 28.25 -1.34
C ILE A 233 -20.22 29.46 -1.73
N ALA A 234 -20.00 30.40 -0.82
CA ALA A 234 -19.21 31.61 -1.11
C ALA A 234 -17.76 31.26 -1.49
N ASP A 235 -17.10 30.37 -0.76
CA ASP A 235 -15.73 29.94 -1.02
C ASP A 235 -15.61 29.20 -2.37
N ASN A 236 -16.58 28.34 -2.71
CA ASN A 236 -16.58 27.60 -3.97
C ASN A 236 -16.86 28.46 -5.20
N ILE A 237 -17.65 29.54 -5.09
CA ILE A 237 -17.90 30.48 -6.19
C ILE A 237 -16.61 31.24 -6.55
N ILE A 238 -15.81 31.64 -5.56
CA ILE A 238 -14.53 32.31 -5.77
C ILE A 238 -13.54 31.39 -6.48
N PHE A 239 -13.51 30.12 -6.11
CA PHE A 239 -12.61 29.13 -6.72
C PHE A 239 -12.97 28.85 -8.19
N SER A 240 -14.23 28.78 -8.56
CA SER A 240 -14.67 28.51 -9.94
C SER A 240 -14.33 29.62 -10.93
N SER A 241 -14.16 30.87 -10.47
CA SER A 241 -13.81 32.00 -11.32
C SER A 241 -12.32 32.06 -11.70
N SER A 242 -11.45 31.29 -11.04
CA SER A 242 -10.00 31.29 -11.29
C SER A 242 -9.50 30.20 -12.26
N ILE A 243 -10.39 29.36 -12.82
CA ILE A 243 -10.04 28.22 -13.71
C ILE A 243 -9.76 28.66 -15.17
N ASN A 244 -9.08 29.74 -15.39
CA ASN A 244 -8.88 30.23 -16.77
C ASN A 244 -7.65 29.68 -17.50
N ASN A 245 -6.80 28.84 -16.85
CA ASN A 245 -5.60 28.29 -17.48
C ASN A 245 -5.50 26.78 -17.24
N PHE A 246 -6.32 25.99 -17.94
CA PHE A 246 -6.13 24.54 -17.99
C PHE A 246 -4.87 24.23 -18.80
N SER A 247 -3.93 23.51 -18.19
CA SER A 247 -2.75 22.95 -18.85
C SER A 247 -2.84 21.42 -18.80
N GLU A 248 -2.76 20.78 -19.96
CA GLU A 248 -2.77 19.30 -20.05
C GLU A 248 -1.65 18.67 -19.22
N ASP A 249 -0.48 19.30 -19.19
CA ASP A 249 0.70 18.79 -18.46
C ASP A 249 0.50 18.79 -16.93
N GLN A 250 -0.45 19.56 -16.42
CA GLN A 250 -0.79 19.58 -14.99
C GLN A 250 -1.84 18.53 -14.61
N ASN A 251 -2.51 17.94 -15.59
CA ASN A 251 -3.53 16.93 -15.32
C ASN A 251 -2.90 15.59 -14.94
N ILE A 252 -3.27 15.08 -13.77
CA ILE A 252 -2.69 13.83 -13.24
C ILE A 252 -3.02 12.60 -14.10
N ASP A 253 -4.19 12.55 -14.75
CA ASP A 253 -4.57 11.44 -15.62
C ASP A 253 -3.75 11.44 -16.91
N VAL A 254 -3.38 12.63 -17.42
CA VAL A 254 -2.44 12.77 -18.54
C VAL A 254 -1.04 12.30 -18.13
N LYS A 255 -0.53 12.70 -16.94
CA LYS A 255 0.76 12.23 -16.42
C LYS A 255 0.79 10.70 -16.27
N ILE A 256 -0.28 10.09 -15.75
CA ILE A 256 -0.41 8.63 -15.60
C ILE A 256 -0.42 7.96 -16.97
N SER A 257 -1.15 8.51 -17.95
CA SER A 257 -1.20 7.96 -19.31
C SER A 257 0.16 8.05 -20.01
N GLN A 258 0.88 9.16 -19.83
CA GLN A 258 2.24 9.31 -20.34
C GLN A 258 3.21 8.32 -19.68
N ASN A 259 3.13 8.15 -18.35
CA ASN A 259 3.94 7.18 -17.63
C ASN A 259 3.66 5.73 -18.10
N LEU A 260 2.39 5.40 -18.39
CA LEU A 260 2.03 4.10 -18.96
C LEU A 260 2.60 3.91 -20.36
N PHE A 261 2.57 4.94 -21.20
CA PHE A 261 3.19 4.91 -22.54
C PHE A 261 4.70 4.67 -22.44
N ASP A 262 5.38 5.41 -21.56
CA ASP A 262 6.82 5.26 -21.34
C ASP A 262 7.15 3.86 -20.77
N THR A 263 6.33 3.32 -19.89
CA THR A 263 6.43 1.93 -19.41
C THR A 263 6.39 0.94 -20.56
N LYS A 264 5.41 1.06 -21.47
CA LYS A 264 5.31 0.17 -22.64
C LYS A 264 6.49 0.31 -23.61
N ARG A 265 6.98 1.52 -23.77
CA ARG A 265 8.18 1.79 -24.58
C ARG A 265 9.43 1.13 -23.98
N ILE A 266 9.58 1.18 -22.66
CA ILE A 266 10.72 0.53 -21.97
C ILE A 266 10.57 -1.00 -21.98
N GLU A 267 9.37 -1.55 -21.78
CA GLU A 267 9.12 -3.00 -21.91
C GLU A 267 9.56 -3.51 -23.30
N TYR A 268 9.22 -2.79 -24.37
CA TYR A 268 9.71 -3.13 -25.72
C TYR A 268 11.25 -3.08 -25.81
N ARG A 269 11.88 -2.05 -25.25
CA ARG A 269 13.35 -1.95 -25.20
C ARG A 269 13.97 -3.09 -24.40
N LEU A 270 13.32 -3.51 -23.30
CA LEU A 270 13.76 -4.61 -22.46
C LEU A 270 13.75 -5.93 -23.24
N GLU A 271 12.68 -6.22 -23.98
CA GLU A 271 12.63 -7.43 -24.82
C GLU A 271 13.73 -7.42 -25.90
N LYS A 272 13.95 -6.27 -26.54
CA LYS A 272 15.02 -6.12 -27.51
C LYS A 272 16.42 -6.28 -26.88
N SER A 273 16.60 -5.82 -25.65
CA SER A 273 17.90 -5.90 -24.96
C SER A 273 18.30 -7.31 -24.54
N LYS A 274 17.37 -8.26 -24.47
CA LYS A 274 17.64 -9.68 -24.22
C LYS A 274 18.45 -10.34 -25.33
N GLN A 275 18.55 -9.73 -26.52
CA GLN A 275 19.40 -10.18 -27.63
C GLN A 275 20.87 -9.77 -27.46
N LEU A 276 21.16 -8.86 -26.51
CA LEU A 276 22.53 -8.40 -26.26
C LEU A 276 23.28 -9.42 -25.41
N PRO A 277 24.62 -9.50 -25.56
CA PRO A 277 25.43 -10.39 -24.74
C PRO A 277 25.37 -9.99 -23.28
N LYS A 278 25.56 -10.98 -22.41
CA LYS A 278 25.79 -10.78 -20.98
C LYS A 278 27.21 -11.14 -20.62
N LEU A 279 27.91 -10.26 -19.93
CA LEU A 279 29.29 -10.45 -19.50
C LEU A 279 29.35 -10.31 -17.97
N SER A 280 29.86 -11.35 -17.32
CA SER A 280 30.13 -11.38 -15.89
C SER A 280 31.51 -11.93 -15.61
N GLY A 281 32.17 -11.44 -14.56
CA GLY A 281 33.44 -12.00 -14.09
C GLY A 281 33.27 -12.49 -12.64
N PHE A 282 34.11 -13.41 -12.23
CA PHE A 282 34.16 -13.83 -10.85
C PHE A 282 35.60 -14.07 -10.36
N ILE A 283 35.81 -13.93 -9.09
CA ILE A 283 37.02 -14.33 -8.39
C ILE A 283 36.61 -15.23 -7.23
N SER A 284 37.26 -16.39 -7.11
CA SER A 284 36.96 -17.32 -6.02
C SER A 284 38.25 -17.83 -5.35
N GLY A 285 38.18 -17.99 -4.04
CA GLY A 285 39.22 -18.65 -3.26
C GLY A 285 38.58 -19.78 -2.43
N THR A 286 39.17 -20.97 -2.47
CA THR A 286 38.67 -22.12 -1.73
C THR A 286 39.77 -22.67 -0.85
N TYR A 287 39.43 -22.96 0.40
CA TYR A 287 40.25 -23.65 1.35
C TYR A 287 39.60 -24.99 1.67
N THR A 288 40.30 -26.08 1.50
CA THR A 288 39.79 -27.42 1.75
C THR A 288 40.69 -28.15 2.73
N GLY A 289 40.12 -28.66 3.80
CA GLY A 289 40.77 -29.51 4.79
C GLY A 289 40.23 -30.94 4.75
N TYR A 290 41.09 -31.92 4.74
CA TYR A 290 40.74 -33.34 4.75
C TYR A 290 41.42 -34.02 5.98
N ASN A 291 40.66 -34.73 6.79
CA ASN A 291 41.22 -35.50 7.89
C ASN A 291 40.26 -36.62 8.32
N ASN A 292 40.76 -37.60 9.05
CA ASN A 292 39.95 -38.58 9.75
C ASN A 292 39.61 -38.17 11.19
N GLU A 293 40.26 -37.11 11.69
CA GLU A 293 39.96 -36.47 12.97
C GLU A 293 39.50 -35.03 12.75
N PHE A 294 38.88 -34.40 13.72
CA PHE A 294 38.44 -33.01 13.64
C PHE A 294 39.63 -32.02 13.74
N ASP A 295 40.55 -32.11 12.77
CA ASP A 295 41.67 -31.19 12.56
C ASP A 295 41.86 -30.94 11.07
N PHE A 296 41.37 -29.77 10.61
CA PHE A 296 41.40 -29.37 9.19
C PHE A 296 42.59 -28.48 8.85
N THR A 297 43.41 -28.11 9.82
CA THR A 297 44.51 -27.14 9.61
C THR A 297 45.81 -27.82 9.19
N SER A 298 46.03 -29.05 9.62
CA SER A 298 47.27 -29.80 9.42
C SER A 298 47.46 -30.33 7.99
N LYS A 299 46.38 -30.56 7.23
CA LYS A 299 46.34 -31.11 5.85
C LYS A 299 45.50 -30.28 4.88
N ALA A 300 45.50 -28.97 5.02
CA ALA A 300 44.71 -28.08 4.19
C ALA A 300 45.31 -27.88 2.78
N GLN A 301 44.46 -27.77 1.80
CA GLN A 301 44.84 -27.42 0.44
C GLN A 301 44.12 -26.10 0.07
N ASN A 302 44.91 -25.14 -0.42
CA ASN A 302 44.40 -23.86 -0.83
C ASN A 302 44.25 -23.81 -2.36
N TRP A 303 43.09 -23.38 -2.82
CA TRP A 303 42.80 -23.17 -4.24
C TRP A 303 42.40 -21.73 -4.46
N PHE A 304 42.96 -21.12 -5.50
CA PHE A 304 42.58 -19.79 -5.95
C PHE A 304 42.33 -19.82 -7.45
N GLY A 305 41.20 -19.29 -7.89
CA GLY A 305 40.84 -19.20 -9.31
C GLY A 305 40.10 -17.92 -9.65
N SER A 306 40.28 -17.45 -10.89
CA SER A 306 39.55 -16.30 -11.45
C SER A 306 39.17 -16.55 -12.88
N SER A 307 38.01 -16.05 -13.34
CA SER A 307 37.63 -16.01 -14.76
C SER A 307 36.64 -14.86 -15.02
#